data_1f9c269bcbc84ba01f106dfbaa7c75c7
#
_entry.id   1f9c269bcbc84ba01f106dfbaa7c75c7
#
_cell.length_a   1.000
_cell.length_b   1.000
_cell.length_c   1.000
_cell.angle_alpha   90.00
_cell.angle_beta   90.00
_cell.angle_gamma   90.00
#
_symmetry.space_group_name_H-M   'P 1'
#
loop_
_entity.id
_entity.type
_entity.pdbx_description
1 polymer ?
#
loop_
_entity_poly.entity_id
_entity_poly.type
_entity_poly.pdbx_seq_one_letter_code
_entity_poly.pdbx_strand_id
1 'polypeptide(L)'
;MNTAKINLEQFRTQSRTTKSRVFTGRDRGKEVREKSKFDELFENSDKLEINIPNDIFSITPSFLEELLYNMVLKYGKEKVLSKLSIIGTYDIDQSLAQATERILQENNA
;
A
#
# COMPACT_ATOMS: atom_id res chain seq x y z
N MET A 1 -2.27 -22.38 4.77
CA MET A 1 -2.29 -21.10 4.06
C MET A 1 -2.03 -19.97 5.02
N ASN A 2 -1.23 -19.03 4.57
CA ASN A 2 -0.66 -18.00 5.42
C ASN A 2 -1.16 -16.63 4.95
N THR A 3 -1.95 -15.97 5.77
CA THR A 3 -2.44 -14.62 5.46
C THR A 3 -1.84 -13.62 6.44
N ALA A 4 -1.10 -12.65 5.90
CA ALA A 4 -0.60 -11.54 6.70
C ALA A 4 -1.59 -10.37 6.62
N LYS A 5 -1.52 -9.48 7.59
CA LYS A 5 -2.44 -8.33 7.67
C LYS A 5 -1.69 -7.06 8.01
N ILE A 6 -2.03 -5.99 7.31
CA ILE A 6 -1.57 -4.63 7.64
C ILE A 6 -2.82 -3.80 7.89
N ASN A 7 -2.90 -3.20 9.06
CA ASN A 7 -4.00 -2.31 9.40
C ASN A 7 -3.50 -0.86 9.31
N LEU A 8 -3.95 -0.14 8.30
CA LEU A 8 -3.49 1.23 8.07
C LEU A 8 -3.86 2.18 9.22
N GLU A 9 -4.84 1.81 10.03
CA GLU A 9 -5.15 2.60 11.23
C GLU A 9 -3.93 2.83 12.11
N GLN A 10 -3.04 1.83 12.20
CA GLN A 10 -1.85 1.90 13.03
C GLN A 10 -0.79 2.86 12.49
N PHE A 11 -0.91 3.28 11.24
CA PHE A 11 0.08 4.12 10.58
C PHE A 11 -0.44 5.52 10.27
N ARG A 12 -1.63 5.87 10.77
CA ARG A 12 -2.19 7.19 10.55
C ARG A 12 -1.42 8.24 11.32
N THR A 13 -1.21 9.39 10.69
CA THR A 13 -0.67 10.55 11.37
C THR A 13 -1.76 11.13 12.26
N GLN A 14 -1.42 11.42 13.50
CA GLN A 14 -2.39 11.93 14.47
C GLN A 14 -1.89 13.23 15.06
N SER A 15 -2.74 14.27 15.05
CA SER A 15 -2.51 15.49 15.77
C SER A 15 -3.25 15.41 17.11
N ARG A 16 -3.24 16.51 17.89
CA ARG A 16 -3.86 16.53 19.23
C ARG A 16 -5.34 16.14 19.21
N THR A 17 -6.06 16.55 18.20
CA THR A 17 -7.51 16.43 18.18
C THR A 17 -8.05 15.59 17.03
N THR A 18 -7.23 15.32 16.01
CA THR A 18 -7.73 14.62 14.81
C THR A 18 -6.69 13.65 14.30
N LYS A 19 -7.18 12.62 13.60
CA LYS A 19 -6.36 11.70 12.83
C LYS A 19 -6.42 12.14 11.36
N SER A 20 -5.30 11.98 10.66
CA SER A 20 -5.28 12.22 9.22
C SER A 20 -6.22 11.25 8.51
N ARG A 21 -6.95 11.74 7.51
CA ARG A 21 -7.87 10.94 6.71
C ARG A 21 -7.33 10.65 5.32
N VAL A 22 -6.02 10.85 5.15
CA VAL A 22 -5.36 10.64 3.85
C VAL A 22 -4.03 9.90 4.05
N PHE A 23 -3.65 9.15 3.03
CA PHE A 23 -2.31 8.60 2.89
C PHE A 23 -1.75 9.12 1.58
N THR A 24 -0.85 10.10 1.66
CA THR A 24 -0.37 10.81 0.47
C THR A 24 1.15 10.95 0.50
N GLY A 25 1.73 10.94 -0.71
CA GLY A 25 3.14 11.27 -0.92
C GLY A 25 4.08 10.09 -0.78
N ARG A 26 5.23 10.22 -1.45
CA ARG A 26 6.25 9.17 -1.49
C ARG A 26 6.89 8.93 -0.13
N ASP A 27 7.21 10.00 0.59
CA ASP A 27 7.85 9.87 1.91
C ASP A 27 6.99 9.07 2.87
N ARG A 28 5.68 9.31 2.83
CA ARG A 28 4.73 8.61 3.68
C ARG A 28 4.62 7.15 3.28
N GLY A 29 4.61 6.88 1.98
CA GLY A 29 4.58 5.50 1.47
C GLY A 29 5.79 4.71 1.90
N LYS A 30 6.97 5.31 1.81
CA LYS A 30 8.21 4.69 2.26
C LYS A 30 8.19 4.40 3.76
N GLU A 31 7.72 5.38 4.54
CA GLU A 31 7.61 5.22 5.98
C GLU A 31 6.70 4.05 6.37
N VAL A 32 5.54 3.96 5.75
CA VAL A 32 4.61 2.87 6.02
C VAL A 32 5.19 1.53 5.58
N ARG A 33 5.85 1.50 4.42
CA ARG A 33 6.51 0.27 3.95
C ARG A 33 7.49 -0.25 5.00
N GLU A 34 8.32 0.64 5.53
CA GLU A 34 9.36 0.25 6.49
C GLU A 34 8.77 -0.12 7.85
N LYS A 35 7.86 0.69 8.36
CA LYS A 35 7.28 0.46 9.69
C LYS A 35 6.36 -0.75 9.73
N SER A 36 5.63 -1.01 8.65
CA SER A 36 4.73 -2.16 8.58
C SER A 36 5.45 -3.44 8.21
N LYS A 37 6.70 -3.34 7.76
CA LYS A 37 7.47 -4.46 7.21
C LYS A 37 6.75 -5.10 6.02
N PHE A 38 6.20 -4.25 5.18
CA PHE A 38 5.40 -4.67 4.04
C PHE A 38 6.08 -5.74 3.20
N ASP A 39 7.35 -5.51 2.84
CA ASP A 39 8.07 -6.43 1.95
C ASP A 39 8.21 -7.82 2.56
N GLU A 40 8.59 -7.89 3.85
CA GLU A 40 8.69 -9.17 4.56
C GLU A 40 7.36 -9.89 4.63
N LEU A 41 6.30 -9.16 5.00
CA LEU A 41 4.97 -9.75 5.12
C LEU A 41 4.49 -10.27 3.78
N PHE A 42 4.74 -9.50 2.71
CA PHE A 42 4.36 -9.91 1.37
C PHE A 42 5.06 -11.20 0.96
N GLU A 43 6.37 -11.28 1.18
CA GLU A 43 7.14 -12.45 0.74
C GLU A 43 6.85 -13.70 1.56
N ASN A 44 6.51 -13.55 2.83
CA ASN A 44 6.32 -14.68 3.74
C ASN A 44 4.86 -15.15 3.86
N SER A 45 3.96 -14.61 3.06
CA SER A 45 2.55 -14.98 3.13
C SER A 45 2.00 -15.33 1.75
N ASP A 46 0.89 -16.05 1.74
CA ASP A 46 0.17 -16.36 0.50
C ASP A 46 -0.76 -15.23 0.09
N LYS A 47 -1.29 -14.51 1.06
CA LYS A 47 -2.15 -13.36 0.88
C LYS A 47 -1.73 -12.27 1.86
N LEU A 48 -1.83 -11.03 1.43
CA LEU A 48 -1.60 -9.89 2.30
C LEU A 48 -2.84 -9.01 2.31
N GLU A 49 -3.52 -8.97 3.46
CA GLU A 49 -4.69 -8.11 3.64
C GLU A 49 -4.26 -6.72 4.08
N ILE A 50 -4.81 -5.72 3.43
CA ILE A 50 -4.60 -4.32 3.84
C ILE A 50 -5.96 -3.78 4.27
N ASN A 51 -6.07 -3.45 5.56
CA ASN A 51 -7.28 -2.88 6.12
C ASN A 51 -7.22 -1.37 6.03
N ILE A 52 -8.18 -0.77 5.34
CA ILE A 52 -8.29 0.68 5.18
C ILE A 52 -9.41 1.17 6.09
N PRO A 53 -9.13 2.09 7.03
CA PRO A 53 -10.19 2.64 7.88
C PRO A 53 -11.28 3.30 7.04
N ASN A 54 -12.52 3.19 7.49
CA ASN A 54 -13.68 3.65 6.71
C ASN A 54 -13.75 5.17 6.53
N ASP A 55 -13.06 5.93 7.35
CA ASP A 55 -13.04 7.39 7.23
C ASP A 55 -11.88 7.92 6.39
N ILE A 56 -11.06 7.08 5.80
CA ILE A 56 -10.04 7.49 4.85
C ILE A 56 -10.72 7.90 3.55
N PHE A 57 -10.38 9.10 3.04
CA PHE A 57 -10.97 9.55 1.78
C PHE A 57 -9.97 9.72 0.65
N SER A 58 -8.66 9.59 0.90
CA SER A 58 -7.69 9.66 -0.18
C SER A 58 -6.45 8.82 0.12
N ILE A 59 -6.09 7.96 -0.83
CA ILE A 59 -4.81 7.24 -0.86
C ILE A 59 -4.25 7.49 -2.25
N THR A 60 -3.16 8.26 -2.34
CA THR A 60 -2.66 8.70 -3.63
C THR A 60 -1.78 7.65 -4.31
N PRO A 61 -1.68 7.69 -5.65
CA PRO A 61 -0.74 6.81 -6.36
C PRO A 61 0.70 6.97 -5.89
N SER A 62 1.14 8.18 -5.56
CA SER A 62 2.52 8.39 -5.11
C SER A 62 2.81 7.66 -3.79
N PHE A 63 1.84 7.60 -2.87
CA PHE A 63 1.95 6.82 -1.65
C PHE A 63 2.12 5.33 -1.98
N LEU A 64 1.26 4.83 -2.85
CA LEU A 64 1.27 3.42 -3.22
C LEU A 64 2.50 3.04 -4.04
N GLU A 65 3.03 3.95 -4.86
CA GLU A 65 4.28 3.71 -5.57
C GLU A 65 5.39 3.31 -4.62
N GLU A 66 5.55 4.04 -3.53
CA GLU A 66 6.60 3.72 -2.57
C GLU A 66 6.29 2.49 -1.74
N LEU A 67 5.03 2.33 -1.36
CA LEU A 67 4.63 1.15 -0.57
C LEU A 67 4.88 -0.15 -1.34
N LEU A 68 4.56 -0.19 -2.62
CA LEU A 68 4.62 -1.39 -3.45
C LEU A 68 5.91 -1.52 -4.25
N TYR A 69 6.78 -0.51 -4.19
CA TYR A 69 7.91 -0.36 -5.11
C TYR A 69 8.75 -1.61 -5.24
N ASN A 70 9.25 -2.12 -4.12
CA ASN A 70 10.18 -3.24 -4.15
C ASN A 70 9.53 -4.52 -4.66
N MET A 71 8.30 -4.76 -4.25
CA MET A 71 7.62 -6.01 -4.61
C MET A 71 7.16 -6.00 -6.07
N VAL A 72 6.76 -4.84 -6.60
CA VAL A 72 6.41 -4.73 -8.02
C VAL A 72 7.65 -4.94 -8.89
N LEU A 73 8.80 -4.39 -8.49
CA LEU A 73 10.03 -4.62 -9.24
C LEU A 73 10.45 -6.09 -9.22
N LYS A 74 10.26 -6.75 -8.09
CA LYS A 74 10.72 -8.14 -7.91
C LYS A 74 9.77 -9.15 -8.57
N TYR A 75 8.47 -8.95 -8.45
CA TYR A 75 7.47 -9.95 -8.83
C TYR A 75 6.56 -9.54 -9.98
N GLY A 76 6.52 -8.25 -10.31
CA GLY A 76 5.66 -7.74 -11.35
C GLY A 76 4.29 -7.32 -10.85
N LYS A 77 3.60 -6.52 -11.66
CA LYS A 77 2.31 -5.94 -11.33
C LYS A 77 1.24 -6.98 -11.01
N GLU A 78 1.11 -7.98 -11.87
CA GLU A 78 0.02 -8.96 -11.74
C GLU A 78 0.16 -9.80 -10.49
N LYS A 79 1.37 -10.23 -10.19
CA LYS A 79 1.65 -11.02 -9.00
C LYS A 79 1.33 -10.23 -7.74
N VAL A 80 1.77 -8.98 -7.68
CA VAL A 80 1.53 -8.14 -6.52
C VAL A 80 0.03 -7.90 -6.32
N LEU A 81 -0.67 -7.49 -7.37
CA LEU A 81 -2.10 -7.21 -7.26
C LEU A 81 -2.91 -8.44 -6.89
N SER A 82 -2.54 -9.62 -7.42
CA SER A 82 -3.26 -10.85 -7.12
C SER A 82 -3.09 -11.28 -5.66
N LYS A 83 -1.98 -10.91 -5.04
CA LYS A 83 -1.68 -11.31 -3.66
C LYS A 83 -2.29 -10.38 -2.62
N LEU A 84 -2.59 -9.13 -3.01
CA LEU A 84 -3.18 -8.15 -2.12
C LEU A 84 -4.69 -8.37 -1.99
N SER A 85 -5.20 -8.21 -0.76
CA SER A 85 -6.63 -8.23 -0.47
C SER A 85 -6.96 -6.95 0.29
N ILE A 86 -7.81 -6.12 -0.30
CA ILE A 86 -8.12 -4.81 0.27
C ILE A 86 -9.43 -4.91 1.05
N ILE A 87 -9.39 -4.52 2.31
CA ILE A 87 -10.55 -4.55 3.19
C ILE A 87 -10.92 -3.11 3.54
N GLY A 88 -12.16 -2.72 3.27
CA GLY A 88 -12.65 -1.38 3.55
C GLY A 88 -13.55 -0.87 2.45
N THR A 89 -14.13 0.31 2.66
CA THR A 89 -15.08 0.91 1.72
C THR A 89 -14.43 1.82 0.68
N TYR A 90 -13.16 2.21 0.92
CA TYR A 90 -12.45 3.09 -0.01
C TYR A 90 -12.11 2.33 -1.30
N ASP A 91 -12.45 2.92 -2.44
CA ASP A 91 -12.11 2.33 -3.73
C ASP A 91 -10.68 2.72 -4.13
N ILE A 92 -9.75 1.81 -3.95
CA ILE A 92 -8.33 2.03 -4.16
C ILE A 92 -7.86 1.55 -5.55
N ASP A 93 -8.73 0.90 -6.32
CA ASP A 93 -8.34 0.18 -7.54
C ASP A 93 -7.63 1.07 -8.55
N GLN A 94 -8.14 2.27 -8.80
CA GLN A 94 -7.54 3.19 -9.76
C GLN A 94 -6.15 3.64 -9.30
N SER A 95 -6.01 3.96 -8.02
CA SER A 95 -4.71 4.36 -7.47
C SER A 95 -3.69 3.24 -7.52
N LEU A 96 -4.11 2.00 -7.26
CA LEU A 96 -3.25 0.83 -7.39
C LEU A 96 -2.78 0.62 -8.82
N ALA A 97 -3.70 0.75 -9.78
CA ALA A 97 -3.35 0.59 -11.19
C ALA A 97 -2.33 1.64 -11.61
N GLN A 98 -2.57 2.91 -11.26
CA GLN A 98 -1.65 3.99 -11.60
C GLN A 98 -0.29 3.80 -10.95
N ALA A 99 -0.26 3.43 -9.67
CA ALA A 99 0.99 3.26 -8.93
C ALA A 99 1.85 2.15 -9.55
N THR A 100 1.25 1.01 -9.83
CA THR A 100 2.00 -0.12 -10.40
C THR A 100 2.53 0.20 -11.80
N GLU A 101 1.73 0.90 -12.61
CA GLU A 101 2.17 1.31 -13.93
C GLU A 101 3.33 2.30 -13.87
N ARG A 102 3.29 3.27 -12.96
CA ARG A 102 4.35 4.25 -12.79
C ARG A 102 5.67 3.59 -12.38
N ILE A 103 5.60 2.62 -11.46
CA ILE A 103 6.79 1.88 -11.04
C ILE A 103 7.44 1.20 -12.25
N LEU A 104 6.63 0.54 -13.06
CA LEU A 104 7.15 -0.18 -14.23
C LEU A 104 7.71 0.77 -15.29
N GLN A 105 7.04 1.91 -15.52
CA GLN A 105 7.50 2.90 -16.49
C GLN A 105 8.82 3.52 -16.07
N GLU A 106 8.99 3.85 -14.79
CA GLU A 106 10.22 4.46 -14.29
C GLU A 106 11.41 3.51 -14.42
N ASN A 107 11.19 2.22 -14.45
CA ASN A 107 12.26 1.22 -14.44
C ASN A 107 12.44 0.50 -15.79
N ASN A 108 11.67 0.87 -16.80
CA ASN A 108 11.78 0.29 -18.14
C ASN A 108 12.39 1.26 -19.15
N ALA A 109 13.03 2.29 -18.68
CA ALA A 109 13.65 3.29 -19.58
C ALA A 109 14.89 2.73 -20.25
#